data_846aa2950d3162633ec157221eebc49c
#
_entry.id   846aa2950d3162633ec157221eebc49c
#
_cell.length_a   1.000
_cell.length_b   1.000
_cell.length_c   1.000
_cell.angle_alpha   90.00
_cell.angle_beta   90.00
_cell.angle_gamma   90.00
#
_symmetry.space_group_name_H-M   'P 1'
#
loop_
_entity.id
_entity.type
_entity.pdbx_description
1 polymer ?
#
loop_
_entity_poly.entity_id
_entity_poly.type
_entity_poly.pdbx_seq_one_letter_code
_entity_poly.pdbx_strand_id
1 'polypeptide(L)'
;ADSGPIGGDDTHEFLVLAETGESEVFYDSAVTDLTFGDREIDYDSVEQCQGVLEEFTSKYARTDETHDEALFNQIPEERRRVARGIEVGQIFYFGTKYSDAMGATVINDKQEQIPVHMGSHGIGVSRLLGAIIAASHDDEGIIWPEGVTPFHCGIVNLRQGDEATDGACSDLYAKLTKAGLEPLY
;
A
#
# COMPACT_ATOMS: atom_id res chain seq x y z
N ALA A 1 4.70 -13.45 -3.08
CA ALA A 1 5.02 -13.78 -1.69
C ALA A 1 4.82 -15.28 -1.42
N ASP A 2 5.48 -15.82 -0.41
CA ASP A 2 5.21 -17.17 0.08
C ASP A 2 3.99 -17.14 1.00
N SER A 3 2.99 -17.98 0.72
CA SER A 3 1.80 -18.09 1.57
C SER A 3 1.99 -19.02 2.77
N GLY A 4 3.14 -19.69 2.87
CA GLY A 4 3.49 -20.61 3.96
C GLY A 4 2.41 -21.67 4.20
N PRO A 5 2.19 -22.10 5.47
CA PRO A 5 1.19 -23.14 5.79
C PRO A 5 -0.25 -22.68 5.56
N ILE A 6 -0.54 -21.38 5.47
CA ILE A 6 -1.87 -20.88 5.12
C ILE A 6 -2.22 -21.33 3.71
N GLY A 7 -1.27 -21.32 2.79
CA GLY A 7 -1.43 -21.74 1.41
C GLY A 7 -2.24 -20.75 0.59
N GLY A 8 -2.36 -21.03 -0.68
CA GLY A 8 -3.00 -20.22 -1.69
C GLY A 8 -2.11 -20.18 -2.92
N ASP A 9 -2.71 -20.05 -4.08
CA ASP A 9 -1.98 -20.13 -5.35
C ASP A 9 -1.54 -18.73 -5.84
N ASP A 10 -2.14 -17.68 -5.29
CA ASP A 10 -1.87 -16.30 -5.69
C ASP A 10 -1.85 -15.39 -4.45
N THR A 11 -0.64 -15.05 -4.02
CA THR A 11 -0.40 -14.26 -2.81
C THR A 11 0.50 -13.07 -3.13
N HIS A 12 0.04 -11.88 -2.76
CA HIS A 12 0.78 -10.65 -2.94
C HIS A 12 0.97 -9.94 -1.60
N GLU A 13 2.15 -9.37 -1.43
CA GLU A 13 2.49 -8.50 -0.31
C GLU A 13 2.72 -7.07 -0.80
N PHE A 14 2.34 -6.11 0.02
CA PHE A 14 2.63 -4.71 -0.19
C PHE A 14 3.71 -4.28 0.79
N LEU A 15 4.83 -3.83 0.25
CA LEU A 15 5.99 -3.41 1.04
C LEU A 15 6.28 -1.94 0.81
N VAL A 16 6.54 -1.22 1.90
CA VAL A 16 7.12 0.12 1.86
C VAL A 16 8.63 -0.02 1.98
N LEU A 17 9.36 0.50 0.99
CA LEU A 17 10.83 0.46 1.00
C LEU A 17 11.37 1.40 2.07
N ALA A 18 12.10 0.86 3.03
CA ALA A 18 12.75 1.60 4.12
C ALA A 18 13.95 0.79 4.65
N GLU A 19 15.02 1.46 5.03
CA GLU A 19 16.25 0.81 5.54
C GLU A 19 16.02 -0.06 6.78
N THR A 20 15.00 0.27 7.56
CA THR A 20 14.60 -0.46 8.76
C THR A 20 13.70 -1.66 8.49
N GLY A 21 13.41 -1.95 7.20
CA GLY A 21 12.55 -3.07 6.82
C GLY A 21 13.08 -4.44 7.25
N GLU A 22 12.19 -5.36 7.58
CA GLU A 22 12.51 -6.72 8.00
C GLU A 22 12.88 -7.65 6.84
N SER A 23 12.31 -7.43 5.66
CA SER A 23 12.51 -8.27 4.47
C SER A 23 13.50 -7.65 3.49
N GLU A 24 14.32 -8.47 2.86
CA GLU A 24 15.10 -8.05 1.70
C GLU A 24 14.22 -8.17 0.43
N VAL A 25 14.21 -7.13 -0.40
CA VAL A 25 13.36 -7.04 -1.59
C VAL A 25 14.23 -6.91 -2.82
N PHE A 26 14.08 -7.84 -3.74
CA PHE A 26 14.72 -7.86 -5.05
C PHE A 26 13.73 -7.43 -6.12
N TYR A 27 14.02 -6.36 -6.85
CA TYR A 27 13.04 -5.83 -7.80
C TYR A 27 13.64 -5.15 -9.02
N ASP A 28 12.83 -5.10 -10.08
CA ASP A 28 13.09 -4.26 -11.26
C ASP A 28 12.65 -2.82 -10.92
N SER A 29 13.54 -1.84 -11.06
CA SER A 29 13.19 -0.43 -10.78
C SER A 29 11.99 0.09 -11.60
N ALA A 30 11.65 -0.54 -12.71
CA ALA A 30 10.45 -0.22 -13.47
C ALA A 30 9.12 -0.49 -12.71
N VAL A 31 9.16 -1.22 -11.57
CA VAL A 31 8.00 -1.36 -10.68
C VAL A 31 7.60 0.00 -10.07
N THR A 32 8.56 0.85 -9.78
CA THR A 32 8.29 2.17 -9.16
C THR A 32 7.63 3.16 -10.10
N ASP A 33 7.63 2.88 -11.41
CA ASP A 33 6.96 3.69 -12.42
C ASP A 33 5.47 3.30 -12.61
N LEU A 34 5.08 2.13 -12.05
CA LEU A 34 3.69 1.67 -12.12
C LEU A 34 2.82 2.49 -11.19
N THR A 35 1.77 3.07 -11.73
CA THR A 35 0.80 3.85 -10.96
C THR A 35 -0.60 3.63 -11.51
N PHE A 36 -1.59 3.65 -10.63
CA PHE A 36 -2.99 3.68 -11.05
C PHE A 36 -3.35 5.03 -11.69
N GLY A 37 -2.71 6.13 -11.28
CA GLY A 37 -3.04 7.47 -11.74
C GLY A 37 -4.53 7.76 -11.54
N ASP A 38 -5.13 8.47 -12.52
CA ASP A 38 -6.55 8.80 -12.52
C ASP A 38 -7.40 7.76 -13.28
N ARG A 39 -6.94 6.50 -13.39
CA ARG A 39 -7.67 5.45 -14.10
C ARG A 39 -8.96 5.11 -13.38
N GLU A 40 -10.08 5.16 -14.10
CA GLU A 40 -11.31 4.52 -13.68
C GLU A 40 -11.25 3.04 -14.07
N ILE A 41 -11.32 2.15 -13.07
CA ILE A 41 -11.32 0.70 -13.26
C ILE A 41 -12.74 0.21 -12.97
N ASP A 42 -13.34 -0.46 -13.96
CA ASP A 42 -14.58 -1.19 -13.76
C ASP A 42 -14.25 -2.55 -13.08
N TYR A 43 -14.46 -2.62 -11.78
CA TYR A 43 -14.20 -3.82 -10.98
C TYR A 43 -15.18 -4.98 -11.26
N ASP A 44 -16.28 -4.74 -11.96
CA ASP A 44 -17.19 -5.79 -12.43
C ASP A 44 -16.71 -6.40 -13.76
N SER A 45 -15.76 -5.75 -14.44
CA SER A 45 -15.13 -6.25 -15.66
C SER A 45 -13.93 -7.12 -15.35
N VAL A 46 -14.07 -8.43 -15.46
CA VAL A 46 -12.96 -9.40 -15.27
C VAL A 46 -11.80 -9.10 -16.22
N GLU A 47 -12.07 -8.72 -17.47
CA GLU A 47 -11.03 -8.41 -18.46
C GLU A 47 -10.20 -7.19 -18.06
N GLN A 48 -10.83 -6.11 -17.57
CA GLN A 48 -10.11 -4.93 -17.10
C GLN A 48 -9.29 -5.23 -15.86
N CYS A 49 -9.87 -5.93 -14.88
CA CYS A 49 -9.16 -6.32 -13.67
C CYS A 49 -7.95 -7.20 -13.98
N GLN A 50 -8.09 -8.16 -14.88
CA GLN A 50 -7.00 -9.04 -15.30
C GLN A 50 -5.89 -8.26 -16.03
N GLY A 51 -6.25 -7.32 -16.91
CA GLY A 51 -5.27 -6.47 -17.60
C GLY A 51 -4.45 -5.61 -16.63
N VAL A 52 -5.09 -5.04 -15.61
CA VAL A 52 -4.42 -4.29 -14.56
C VAL A 52 -3.51 -5.19 -13.73
N LEU A 53 -3.97 -6.37 -13.32
CA LEU A 53 -3.17 -7.34 -12.59
C LEU A 53 -1.92 -7.74 -13.38
N GLU A 54 -2.07 -8.09 -14.67
CA GLU A 54 -0.95 -8.45 -15.54
C GLU A 54 0.07 -7.31 -15.68
N GLU A 55 -0.39 -6.06 -15.80
CA GLU A 55 0.50 -4.89 -15.85
C GLU A 55 1.34 -4.79 -14.56
N PHE A 56 0.70 -4.81 -13.40
CA PHE A 56 1.37 -4.66 -12.11
C PHE A 56 2.25 -5.85 -11.73
N THR A 57 1.90 -7.07 -12.16
CA THR A 57 2.69 -8.27 -11.92
C THR A 57 3.71 -8.58 -13.02
N SER A 58 3.74 -7.78 -14.11
CA SER A 58 4.66 -7.99 -15.23
C SER A 58 6.14 -7.77 -14.90
N LYS A 59 6.42 -7.09 -13.81
CA LYS A 59 7.77 -6.77 -13.37
C LYS A 59 8.18 -7.66 -12.20
N TYR A 60 9.48 -7.95 -12.13
CA TYR A 60 10.01 -8.72 -11.02
C TYR A 60 10.01 -7.89 -9.73
N ALA A 61 9.35 -8.39 -8.70
CA ALA A 61 9.44 -7.90 -7.34
C ALA A 61 9.18 -9.07 -6.38
N ARG A 62 10.19 -9.47 -5.60
CA ARG A 62 10.11 -10.61 -4.67
C ARG A 62 10.91 -10.33 -3.41
N THR A 63 10.42 -10.89 -2.31
CA THR A 63 11.19 -10.95 -1.06
C THR A 63 12.24 -12.07 -1.14
N ASP A 64 13.18 -12.10 -0.21
CA ASP A 64 14.19 -13.15 -0.08
C ASP A 64 13.58 -14.56 0.01
N GLU A 65 12.38 -14.71 0.56
CA GLU A 65 11.67 -15.99 0.67
C GLU A 65 11.33 -16.62 -0.70
N THR A 66 11.04 -15.79 -1.69
CA THR A 66 10.63 -16.24 -3.03
C THR A 66 11.57 -15.78 -4.14
N HIS A 67 12.73 -15.24 -3.77
CA HIS A 67 13.73 -14.77 -4.73
C HIS A 67 14.19 -15.88 -5.66
N ASP A 68 14.31 -15.56 -6.94
CA ASP A 68 14.84 -16.43 -7.98
C ASP A 68 15.96 -15.70 -8.73
N GLU A 69 17.19 -16.09 -8.44
CA GLU A 69 18.40 -15.49 -9.01
C GLU A 69 18.44 -15.58 -10.53
N ALA A 70 17.93 -16.67 -11.12
CA ALA A 70 17.95 -16.85 -12.57
C ALA A 70 16.97 -15.88 -13.28
N LEU A 71 15.81 -15.64 -12.68
CA LEU A 71 14.84 -14.66 -13.17
C LEU A 71 15.33 -13.23 -12.92
N PHE A 72 15.88 -12.96 -11.75
CA PHE A 72 16.43 -11.65 -11.40
C PHE A 72 17.56 -11.24 -12.34
N ASN A 73 18.42 -12.19 -12.73
CA ASN A 73 19.51 -11.95 -13.67
C ASN A 73 19.06 -11.72 -15.12
N GLN A 74 17.80 -11.94 -15.47
CA GLN A 74 17.24 -11.56 -16.78
C GLN A 74 16.88 -10.06 -16.87
N ILE A 75 16.76 -9.40 -15.73
CA ILE A 75 16.54 -7.94 -15.68
C ILE A 75 17.85 -7.25 -16.11
N PRO A 76 17.81 -6.17 -16.91
CA PRO A 76 18.98 -5.34 -17.19
C PRO A 76 19.65 -4.88 -15.90
N GLU A 77 20.99 -4.97 -15.85
CA GLU A 77 21.76 -4.69 -14.62
C GLU A 77 21.47 -3.30 -14.04
N GLU A 78 21.31 -2.31 -14.90
CA GLU A 78 20.99 -0.93 -14.50
C GLU A 78 19.62 -0.77 -13.84
N ARG A 79 18.74 -1.76 -14.01
CA ARG A 79 17.39 -1.77 -13.39
C ARG A 79 17.28 -2.67 -12.17
N ARG A 80 18.25 -3.54 -11.92
CA ARG A 80 18.24 -4.40 -10.73
C ARG A 80 18.39 -3.57 -9.47
N ARG A 81 17.52 -3.81 -8.51
CA ARG A 81 17.56 -3.16 -7.19
C ARG A 81 17.38 -4.20 -6.10
N VAL A 82 18.09 -3.96 -5.02
CA VAL A 82 17.91 -4.67 -3.76
C VAL A 82 17.71 -3.61 -2.69
N ALA A 83 16.68 -3.76 -1.90
CA ALA A 83 16.35 -2.86 -0.81
C ALA A 83 15.76 -3.62 0.37
N ARG A 84 15.51 -2.95 1.46
CA ARG A 84 14.73 -3.50 2.57
C ARG A 84 13.30 -2.97 2.51
N GLY A 85 12.34 -3.79 2.94
CA GLY A 85 10.93 -3.47 2.91
C GLY A 85 10.22 -3.78 4.22
N ILE A 86 9.26 -2.95 4.57
CA ILE A 86 8.32 -3.15 5.68
C ILE A 86 7.03 -3.65 5.08
N GLU A 87 6.59 -4.85 5.43
CA GLU A 87 5.31 -5.38 5.00
C GLU A 87 4.16 -4.61 5.64
N VAL A 88 3.28 -4.04 4.83
CA VAL A 88 2.15 -3.23 5.28
C VAL A 88 0.78 -3.82 4.93
N GLY A 89 0.74 -4.81 4.05
CA GLY A 89 -0.49 -5.48 3.68
C GLY A 89 -0.25 -6.75 2.89
N GLN A 90 -1.27 -7.62 2.88
CA GLN A 90 -1.25 -8.90 2.18
C GLN A 90 -2.58 -9.17 1.50
N ILE A 91 -2.51 -9.89 0.38
CA ILE A 91 -3.65 -10.46 -0.32
C ILE A 91 -3.40 -11.96 -0.47
N PHE A 92 -4.34 -12.75 0.02
CA PHE A 92 -4.34 -14.20 -0.14
C PHE A 92 -5.55 -14.65 -0.96
N TYR A 93 -5.33 -15.53 -1.93
CA TYR A 93 -6.39 -16.25 -2.62
C TYR A 93 -6.27 -17.74 -2.29
N PHE A 94 -7.26 -18.27 -1.61
CA PHE A 94 -7.26 -19.65 -1.12
C PHE A 94 -7.99 -20.64 -2.04
N GLY A 95 -8.64 -20.16 -3.11
CA GLY A 95 -9.51 -20.99 -3.92
C GLY A 95 -10.57 -21.68 -3.06
N THR A 96 -10.70 -22.98 -3.19
CA THR A 96 -11.68 -23.80 -2.43
C THR A 96 -11.05 -24.59 -1.28
N LYS A 97 -9.77 -24.38 -0.96
CA LYS A 97 -9.01 -25.13 0.05
C LYS A 97 -9.74 -25.25 1.39
N TYR A 98 -10.28 -24.16 1.88
CA TYR A 98 -10.98 -24.13 3.17
C TYR A 98 -12.46 -24.45 3.04
N SER A 99 -13.12 -23.98 2.00
CA SER A 99 -14.55 -24.22 1.76
C SER A 99 -14.85 -25.67 1.50
N ASP A 100 -14.00 -26.41 0.76
CA ASP A 100 -14.13 -27.85 0.57
C ASP A 100 -14.05 -28.59 1.91
N ALA A 101 -13.06 -28.26 2.74
CA ALA A 101 -12.89 -28.87 4.05
C ALA A 101 -14.06 -28.61 5.02
N MET A 102 -14.70 -27.45 4.89
CA MET A 102 -15.85 -27.05 5.71
C MET A 102 -17.20 -27.46 5.10
N GLY A 103 -17.25 -27.93 3.87
CA GLY A 103 -18.48 -28.17 3.13
C GLY A 103 -19.25 -26.85 2.84
N ALA A 104 -18.55 -25.73 2.75
CA ALA A 104 -19.14 -24.41 2.47
C ALA A 104 -19.42 -24.26 0.97
N THR A 105 -20.70 -24.36 0.59
CA THR A 105 -21.12 -24.38 -0.81
C THR A 105 -22.22 -23.37 -1.08
N VAL A 106 -22.36 -22.97 -2.34
CA VAL A 106 -23.46 -22.15 -2.88
C VAL A 106 -24.07 -22.81 -4.10
N ILE A 107 -25.29 -22.41 -4.44
CA ILE A 107 -25.95 -22.87 -5.66
C ILE A 107 -25.69 -21.82 -6.76
N ASN A 108 -25.09 -22.25 -7.88
CA ASN A 108 -24.82 -21.41 -9.02
C ASN A 108 -26.08 -21.20 -9.90
N ASP A 109 -25.96 -20.40 -10.96
CA ASP A 109 -27.06 -20.12 -11.90
C ASP A 109 -27.59 -21.36 -12.63
N LYS A 110 -26.79 -22.44 -12.66
CA LYS A 110 -27.18 -23.76 -13.25
C LYS A 110 -27.84 -24.69 -12.24
N GLN A 111 -28.12 -24.21 -11.04
CA GLN A 111 -28.66 -25.01 -9.93
C GLN A 111 -27.69 -26.12 -9.45
N GLU A 112 -26.38 -25.92 -9.65
CA GLU A 112 -25.36 -26.85 -9.18
C GLU A 112 -24.79 -26.34 -7.84
N GLN A 113 -24.52 -27.25 -6.94
CA GLN A 113 -23.86 -26.94 -5.68
C GLN A 113 -22.35 -26.89 -5.91
N ILE A 114 -21.76 -25.72 -5.70
CA ILE A 114 -20.32 -25.49 -5.90
C ILE A 114 -19.68 -24.95 -4.62
N PRO A 115 -18.41 -25.30 -4.32
CA PRO A 115 -17.69 -24.71 -3.19
C PRO A 115 -17.47 -23.22 -3.38
N VAL A 116 -17.45 -22.49 -2.27
CA VAL A 116 -17.18 -21.03 -2.27
C VAL A 116 -15.69 -20.80 -2.46
N HIS A 117 -15.31 -19.93 -3.38
CA HIS A 117 -13.94 -19.42 -3.47
C HIS A 117 -13.71 -18.42 -2.34
N MET A 118 -12.58 -18.55 -1.66
CA MET A 118 -12.23 -17.74 -0.49
C MET A 118 -10.91 -16.99 -0.70
N GLY A 119 -10.81 -15.83 -0.08
CA GLY A 119 -9.58 -15.07 0.02
C GLY A 119 -9.53 -14.32 1.35
N SER A 120 -8.37 -13.77 1.67
CA SER A 120 -8.18 -12.92 2.84
C SER A 120 -7.29 -11.73 2.45
N HIS A 121 -7.70 -10.54 2.85
CA HIS A 121 -6.97 -9.31 2.56
C HIS A 121 -6.76 -8.55 3.86
N GLY A 122 -5.55 -8.05 4.08
CA GLY A 122 -5.23 -7.35 5.30
C GLY A 122 -4.33 -6.15 5.08
N ILE A 123 -4.54 -5.12 5.90
CA ILE A 123 -3.68 -3.94 6.01
C ILE A 123 -3.31 -3.74 7.49
N GLY A 124 -2.02 -3.57 7.75
CA GLY A 124 -1.51 -3.19 9.06
C GLY A 124 -1.59 -1.68 9.26
N VAL A 125 -2.75 -1.15 9.67
CA VAL A 125 -3.00 0.30 9.74
C VAL A 125 -1.98 1.03 10.59
N SER A 126 -1.66 0.54 11.79
CA SER A 126 -0.64 1.13 12.66
C SER A 126 0.78 0.90 12.14
N ARG A 127 1.05 -0.25 11.52
CA ARG A 127 2.31 -0.54 10.86
C ARG A 127 2.53 0.37 9.66
N LEU A 128 1.49 0.65 8.88
CA LEU A 128 1.54 1.58 7.74
C LEU A 128 2.00 2.97 8.17
N LEU A 129 1.48 3.48 9.30
CA LEU A 129 1.94 4.75 9.86
C LEU A 129 3.44 4.72 10.17
N GLY A 130 3.92 3.68 10.85
CA GLY A 130 5.34 3.49 11.13
C GLY A 130 6.20 3.37 9.88
N ALA A 131 5.71 2.65 8.86
CA ALA A 131 6.39 2.48 7.58
C ALA A 131 6.51 3.81 6.80
N ILE A 132 5.45 4.64 6.78
CA ILE A 132 5.48 5.97 6.18
C ILE A 132 6.55 6.85 6.86
N ILE A 133 6.59 6.86 8.19
CA ILE A 133 7.60 7.60 8.95
C ILE A 133 9.01 7.07 8.63
N ALA A 134 9.20 5.75 8.62
CA ALA A 134 10.48 5.14 8.32
C ALA A 134 11.00 5.45 6.90
N ALA A 135 10.09 5.60 5.94
CA ALA A 135 10.42 5.91 4.54
C ALA A 135 10.53 7.41 4.26
N SER A 136 9.98 8.28 5.13
CA SER A 136 9.80 9.71 4.85
C SER A 136 10.18 10.57 6.04
N HIS A 137 11.49 10.64 6.31
CA HIS A 137 12.07 11.45 7.38
C HIS A 137 13.47 11.92 6.98
N ASP A 138 13.99 12.90 7.71
CA ASP A 138 15.39 13.32 7.72
C ASP A 138 15.90 13.45 9.17
N ASP A 139 17.09 14.00 9.35
CA ASP A 139 17.71 14.17 10.67
C ASP A 139 16.93 15.17 11.57
N GLU A 140 16.06 15.99 11.00
CA GLU A 140 15.27 16.99 11.73
C GLU A 140 13.85 16.49 12.08
N GLY A 141 13.37 15.44 11.42
CA GLY A 141 12.08 14.84 11.76
C GLY A 141 11.34 14.18 10.61
N ILE A 142 10.02 14.07 10.77
CA ILE A 142 9.11 13.40 9.83
C ILE A 142 8.79 14.33 8.66
N ILE A 143 8.94 13.82 7.43
CA ILE A 143 8.52 14.52 6.21
C ILE A 143 7.27 13.81 5.70
N TRP A 144 6.08 14.30 6.05
CA TRP A 144 4.84 13.67 5.64
C TRP A 144 4.61 13.79 4.13
N PRO A 145 4.39 12.67 3.41
CA PRO A 145 3.87 12.73 2.05
C PRO A 145 2.52 13.45 2.01
N GLU A 146 2.28 14.24 0.96
CA GLU A 146 1.08 15.09 0.83
C GLU A 146 -0.24 14.32 1.04
N GLY A 147 -0.35 13.11 0.49
CA GLY A 147 -1.58 12.30 0.58
C GLY A 147 -1.90 11.73 1.97
N VAL A 148 -0.98 11.83 2.93
CA VAL A 148 -1.15 11.28 4.30
C VAL A 148 -0.76 12.28 5.39
N THR A 149 -0.47 13.53 5.01
CA THR A 149 -0.17 14.58 6.00
C THR A 149 -1.40 14.87 6.85
N PRO A 150 -1.27 14.86 8.20
CA PRO A 150 -2.41 15.15 9.08
C PRO A 150 -2.83 16.61 9.05
N PHE A 151 -1.90 17.53 8.71
CA PHE A 151 -2.15 18.96 8.60
C PHE A 151 -1.32 19.57 7.48
N HIS A 152 -1.92 20.45 6.70
CA HIS A 152 -1.25 21.12 5.59
C HIS A 152 -0.31 22.24 6.04
N CYS A 153 -0.58 22.85 7.21
CA CYS A 153 0.26 23.91 7.78
C CYS A 153 0.04 24.06 9.30
N GLY A 154 1.05 24.57 9.96
CA GLY A 154 0.98 24.96 11.39
C GLY A 154 0.92 26.47 11.56
N ILE A 155 0.10 26.94 12.48
CA ILE A 155 0.04 28.35 12.90
C ILE A 155 0.65 28.44 14.30
N VAL A 156 1.72 29.20 14.46
CA VAL A 156 2.37 29.41 15.74
C VAL A 156 2.14 30.86 16.19
N ASN A 157 1.39 31.03 17.28
CA ASN A 157 1.19 32.34 17.89
C ASN A 157 2.36 32.69 18.80
N LEU A 158 3.17 33.66 18.40
CA LEU A 158 4.37 34.09 19.15
C LEU A 158 4.05 35.04 20.33
N ARG A 159 2.78 35.51 20.43
CA ARG A 159 2.33 36.45 21.49
C ARG A 159 0.95 36.07 21.99
N GLN A 160 0.84 34.86 22.52
CA GLN A 160 -0.41 34.35 23.06
C GLN A 160 -0.94 35.28 24.18
N GLY A 161 -2.21 35.70 24.09
CA GLY A 161 -2.85 36.66 25.00
C GLY A 161 -2.78 38.13 24.52
N ASP A 162 -2.11 38.42 23.40
CA ASP A 162 -2.20 39.72 22.73
C ASP A 162 -3.39 39.69 21.74
N GLU A 163 -4.40 40.53 22.00
CA GLU A 163 -5.68 40.51 21.28
C GLU A 163 -5.50 40.66 19.75
N ALA A 164 -4.54 41.48 19.30
CA ALA A 164 -4.30 41.67 17.88
C ALA A 164 -3.68 40.42 17.23
N THR A 165 -2.74 39.77 17.91
CA THR A 165 -2.07 38.58 17.41
C THR A 165 -3.01 37.35 17.47
N ASP A 166 -3.78 37.19 18.57
CA ASP A 166 -4.77 36.14 18.72
C ASP A 166 -5.86 36.25 17.63
N GLY A 167 -6.33 37.48 17.37
CA GLY A 167 -7.29 37.76 16.30
C GLY A 167 -6.73 37.41 14.91
N ALA A 168 -5.50 37.83 14.62
CA ALA A 168 -4.86 37.53 13.34
C ALA A 168 -4.68 36.02 13.10
N CYS A 169 -4.26 35.26 14.12
CA CYS A 169 -4.13 33.79 14.03
C CYS A 169 -5.47 33.12 13.80
N SER A 170 -6.53 33.54 14.52
CA SER A 170 -7.89 33.01 14.36
C SER A 170 -8.45 33.30 12.96
N ASP A 171 -8.25 34.51 12.46
CA ASP A 171 -8.66 34.89 11.11
C ASP A 171 -7.92 34.09 10.04
N LEU A 172 -6.60 33.87 10.22
CA LEU A 172 -5.81 33.05 9.32
C LEU A 172 -6.29 31.59 9.32
N TYR A 173 -6.52 31.02 10.50
CA TYR A 173 -7.07 29.67 10.63
C TYR A 173 -8.38 29.53 9.85
N ALA A 174 -9.32 30.47 10.06
CA ALA A 174 -10.61 30.43 9.37
C ALA A 174 -10.48 30.56 7.84
N LYS A 175 -9.57 31.39 7.35
CA LYS A 175 -9.29 31.56 5.91
C LYS A 175 -8.71 30.30 5.30
N LEU A 176 -7.74 29.65 5.94
CA LEU A 176 -7.13 28.40 5.49
C LEU A 176 -8.15 27.27 5.44
N THR A 177 -8.95 27.10 6.51
CA THR A 177 -10.04 26.11 6.54
C THR A 177 -11.05 26.35 5.42
N LYS A 178 -11.44 27.61 5.17
CA LYS A 178 -12.34 27.95 4.08
C LYS A 178 -11.75 27.66 2.69
N ALA A 179 -10.43 27.70 2.55
CA ALA A 179 -9.71 27.34 1.33
C ALA A 179 -9.55 25.82 1.15
N GLY A 180 -10.10 24.99 2.04
CA GLY A 180 -10.01 23.52 1.97
C GLY A 180 -8.72 22.95 2.56
N LEU A 181 -7.94 23.74 3.28
CA LEU A 181 -6.76 23.28 3.99
C LEU A 181 -7.11 22.87 5.43
N GLU A 182 -6.31 21.98 5.99
CA GLU A 182 -6.40 21.59 7.41
C GLU A 182 -5.22 22.17 8.19
N PRO A 183 -5.39 23.35 8.81
CA PRO A 183 -4.35 23.97 9.63
C PRO A 183 -4.37 23.40 11.05
N LEU A 184 -3.18 23.27 11.64
CA LEU A 184 -2.99 23.05 13.09
C LEU A 184 -2.76 24.40 13.77
N TYR A 185 -3.53 24.71 14.86
CA TYR A 185 -3.39 25.93 15.67
C TYR A 185 -3.52 25.63 17.15
#